data_3887ffaa12ccc55298f648b406eb709b
#
_entry.id   3887ffaa12ccc55298f648b406eb709b
#
_cell.length_a   1.000
_cell.length_b   1.000
_cell.length_c   1.000
_cell.angle_alpha   90.00
_cell.angle_beta   90.00
_cell.angle_gamma   90.00
#
_symmetry.space_group_name_H-M   'P 1'
#
loop_
_entity.id
_entity.type
_entity.pdbx_description
1 polymer ?
#
loop_
_entity_poly.entity_id
_entity_poly.type
_entity_poly.pdbx_seq_one_letter_code
_entity_poly.pdbx_strand_id
1 'polypeptide(L)'
;MAMHVEVFRHRIDPDFQGEFDELYARMVTVVKGLKGYMSHKVFTAEDGEKVLIGYFEDFEAIEEWDVHPEHKYAKDRGKNGVFLEYDVVVAEVVEHHAMNFTGA
;
A
#
# COMPACT_ATOMS: atom_id res chain seq x y z
N MET A 1 -2.09 19.79 8.81
CA MET A 1 -1.75 18.94 7.69
C MET A 1 -2.71 17.77 7.64
N ALA A 2 -3.17 17.45 6.45
CA ALA A 2 -4.22 16.47 6.31
C ALA A 2 -3.65 15.06 6.20
N MET A 3 -4.28 14.14 6.90
CA MET A 3 -4.05 12.71 6.72
C MET A 3 -4.36 12.33 5.27
N HIS A 4 -3.57 11.44 4.71
CA HIS A 4 -3.78 10.94 3.35
C HIS A 4 -4.02 9.45 3.36
N VAL A 5 -4.79 8.99 2.38
CA VAL A 5 -5.08 7.58 2.19
C VAL A 5 -4.57 7.14 0.82
N GLU A 6 -3.94 5.99 0.79
CA GLU A 6 -3.56 5.32 -0.44
C GLU A 6 -4.45 4.09 -0.61
N VAL A 7 -5.07 3.96 -1.77
CA VAL A 7 -5.88 2.81 -2.13
C VAL A 7 -5.19 2.11 -3.29
N PHE A 8 -4.67 0.92 -3.03
CA PHE A 8 -3.91 0.16 -4.02
C PHE A 8 -4.67 -1.11 -4.37
N ARG A 9 -5.29 -1.10 -5.55
CA ARG A 9 -6.01 -2.26 -6.08
C ARG A 9 -5.09 -3.05 -6.98
N HIS A 10 -5.09 -4.38 -6.84
CA HIS A 10 -4.20 -5.19 -7.66
C HIS A 10 -4.67 -6.64 -7.76
N ARG A 11 -4.18 -7.31 -8.82
CA ARG A 11 -4.30 -8.76 -8.98
C ARG A 11 -2.90 -9.32 -9.20
N ILE A 12 -2.56 -10.32 -8.43
CA ILE A 12 -1.23 -10.93 -8.48
C ILE A 12 -1.28 -12.08 -9.49
N ASP A 13 -0.26 -12.14 -10.36
CA ASP A 13 -0.09 -13.30 -11.24
C ASP A 13 0.25 -14.51 -10.36
N PRO A 14 -0.52 -15.59 -10.42
CA PRO A 14 -0.26 -16.77 -9.59
C PRO A 14 1.14 -17.32 -9.73
N ASP A 15 1.76 -17.18 -10.91
CA ASP A 15 3.12 -17.64 -11.15
C ASP A 15 4.16 -16.84 -10.37
N PHE A 16 3.79 -15.66 -9.87
CA PHE A 16 4.68 -14.77 -9.12
C PHE A 16 4.25 -14.58 -7.67
N GLN A 17 3.35 -15.42 -7.18
CA GLN A 17 2.84 -15.28 -5.81
C GLN A 17 3.96 -15.35 -4.77
N GLY A 18 4.91 -16.24 -4.94
CA GLY A 18 6.05 -16.36 -4.01
C GLY A 18 6.91 -15.11 -3.98
N GLU A 19 7.20 -14.55 -5.15
CA GLU A 19 7.95 -13.29 -5.24
C GLU A 19 7.18 -12.16 -4.59
N PHE A 20 5.87 -12.09 -4.82
CA PHE A 20 5.04 -11.07 -4.18
C PHE A 20 5.09 -11.18 -2.66
N ASP A 21 4.96 -12.39 -2.12
CA ASP A 21 4.96 -12.60 -0.66
C ASP A 21 6.25 -12.09 -0.03
N GLU A 22 7.39 -12.34 -0.67
CA GLU A 22 8.68 -11.84 -0.19
C GLU A 22 8.79 -10.32 -0.28
N LEU A 23 8.37 -9.75 -1.41
CA LEU A 23 8.37 -8.30 -1.61
C LEU A 23 7.46 -7.61 -0.61
N TYR A 24 6.27 -8.16 -0.40
CA TYR A 24 5.31 -7.59 0.53
C TYR A 24 5.87 -7.57 1.96
N ALA A 25 6.45 -8.67 2.41
CA ALA A 25 7.03 -8.74 3.74
C ALA A 25 8.12 -7.68 3.94
N ARG A 26 8.98 -7.48 2.93
CA ARG A 26 10.02 -6.45 2.97
C ARG A 26 9.41 -5.05 2.99
N MET A 27 8.40 -4.81 2.15
CA MET A 27 7.74 -3.50 2.08
C MET A 27 7.08 -3.13 3.40
N VAL A 28 6.45 -4.09 4.06
CA VAL A 28 5.84 -3.86 5.38
C VAL A 28 6.91 -3.42 6.39
N THR A 29 8.05 -4.09 6.40
CA THR A 29 9.14 -3.73 7.30
C THR A 29 9.64 -2.31 7.03
N VAL A 30 9.83 -1.96 5.76
CA VAL A 30 10.35 -0.65 5.36
C VAL A 30 9.35 0.46 5.69
N VAL A 31 8.08 0.30 5.28
CA VAL A 31 7.08 1.35 5.44
C VAL A 31 6.78 1.64 6.91
N LYS A 32 6.79 0.62 7.75
CA LYS A 32 6.55 0.80 9.19
C LYS A 32 7.65 1.62 9.87
N GLY A 33 8.84 1.67 9.28
CA GLY A 33 9.93 2.48 9.79
C GLY A 33 9.91 3.93 9.32
N LEU A 34 9.02 4.28 8.40
CA LEU A 34 8.95 5.64 7.88
C LEU A 34 8.14 6.55 8.80
N LYS A 35 8.65 7.77 8.97
CA LYS A 35 7.91 8.79 9.71
C LYS A 35 6.65 9.13 8.94
N GLY A 36 5.54 9.20 9.65
CA GLY A 36 4.26 9.54 9.04
C GLY A 36 3.43 8.34 8.59
N TYR A 37 3.99 7.15 8.59
CA TYR A 37 3.19 5.94 8.38
C TYR A 37 2.25 5.77 9.57
N MET A 38 0.97 5.50 9.31
CA MET A 38 -0.02 5.27 10.36
C MET A 38 -0.45 3.81 10.43
N SER A 39 -1.02 3.30 9.35
CA SER A 39 -1.51 1.92 9.31
C SER A 39 -1.78 1.49 7.89
N HIS A 40 -1.93 0.18 7.70
CA HIS A 40 -2.45 -0.35 6.44
C HIS A 40 -3.15 -1.68 6.70
N LYS A 41 -4.00 -2.06 5.76
CA LYS A 41 -4.66 -3.34 5.80
C LYS A 41 -5.00 -3.79 4.38
N VAL A 42 -4.94 -5.10 4.15
CA VAL A 42 -5.28 -5.69 2.86
C VAL A 42 -6.61 -6.40 2.96
N PHE A 43 -7.48 -6.14 1.98
CA PHE A 43 -8.79 -6.78 1.85
C PHE A 43 -8.83 -7.56 0.56
N THR A 44 -9.64 -8.60 0.51
CA THR A 44 -9.84 -9.38 -0.71
C THR A 44 -11.32 -9.28 -1.10
N ALA A 45 -11.57 -8.83 -2.33
CA ALA A 45 -12.92 -8.77 -2.86
C ALA A 45 -13.42 -10.17 -3.26
N GLU A 46 -14.72 -10.29 -3.48
CA GLU A 46 -15.33 -11.58 -3.84
C GLU A 46 -14.72 -12.18 -5.11
N ASP A 47 -14.30 -11.33 -6.04
CA ASP A 47 -13.70 -11.77 -7.31
C ASP A 47 -12.20 -12.03 -7.22
N GLY A 48 -11.63 -11.94 -6.02
CA GLY A 48 -10.20 -12.19 -5.79
C GLY A 48 -9.31 -10.97 -5.89
N GLU A 49 -9.83 -9.81 -6.26
CA GLU A 49 -9.05 -8.58 -6.29
C GLU A 49 -8.56 -8.23 -4.89
N LYS A 50 -7.29 -7.83 -4.79
CA LYS A 50 -6.72 -7.35 -3.52
C LYS A 50 -6.80 -5.83 -3.47
N VAL A 51 -7.10 -5.31 -2.28
CA VAL A 51 -7.12 -3.87 -2.04
C VAL A 51 -6.35 -3.59 -0.77
N LEU A 52 -5.25 -2.84 -0.90
CA LEU A 52 -4.50 -2.37 0.25
C LEU A 52 -4.94 -0.94 0.52
N ILE A 53 -5.34 -0.66 1.75
CA ILE A 53 -5.67 0.68 2.19
C ILE A 53 -4.64 1.08 3.23
N GLY A 54 -3.90 2.16 2.94
CA GLY A 54 -2.86 2.66 3.82
C GLY A 54 -3.12 4.11 4.20
N TYR A 55 -2.84 4.45 5.46
CA TYR A 55 -3.01 5.81 5.97
C TYR A 55 -1.66 6.39 6.37
N PHE A 56 -1.46 7.65 6.00
CA PHE A 56 -0.25 8.42 6.31
C PHE A 56 -0.64 9.77 6.90
N GLU A 57 0.22 10.31 7.77
CA GLU A 57 -0.06 11.57 8.45
C GLU A 57 -0.20 12.75 7.50
N ASP A 58 0.54 12.71 6.37
CA ASP A 58 0.52 13.79 5.38
C ASP A 58 1.00 13.26 4.02
N PHE A 59 0.93 14.13 3.02
CA PHE A 59 1.35 13.76 1.67
C PHE A 59 2.86 13.57 1.56
N GLU A 60 3.64 14.30 2.35
CA GLU A 60 5.10 14.17 2.33
C GLU A 60 5.54 12.75 2.70
N ALA A 61 4.84 12.12 3.63
CA ALA A 61 5.13 10.73 4.01
C ALA A 61 4.93 9.78 2.84
N ILE A 62 3.87 10.00 2.05
CA ILE A 62 3.62 9.19 0.86
C ILE A 62 4.71 9.43 -0.19
N GLU A 63 5.14 10.67 -0.37
CA GLU A 63 6.21 10.98 -1.31
C GLU A 63 7.53 10.31 -0.91
N GLU A 64 7.87 10.32 0.38
CA GLU A 64 9.06 9.61 0.86
C GLU A 64 8.98 8.12 0.58
N TRP A 65 7.81 7.54 0.82
CA TRP A 65 7.58 6.13 0.53
C TRP A 65 7.72 5.85 -0.96
N ASP A 66 7.13 6.71 -1.78
CA ASP A 66 7.11 6.55 -3.23
C ASP A 66 8.50 6.53 -3.85
N VAL A 67 9.43 7.33 -3.31
CA VAL A 67 10.80 7.40 -3.83
C VAL A 67 11.79 6.51 -3.09
N HIS A 68 11.35 5.79 -2.08
CA HIS A 68 12.24 4.89 -1.33
C HIS A 68 12.81 3.81 -2.26
N PRO A 69 14.13 3.57 -2.23
CA PRO A 69 14.76 2.61 -3.16
C PRO A 69 14.14 1.22 -3.12
N GLU A 70 13.81 0.72 -1.94
CA GLU A 70 13.17 -0.59 -1.79
C GLU A 70 11.79 -0.60 -2.46
N HIS A 71 11.02 0.48 -2.29
CA HIS A 71 9.69 0.59 -2.89
C HIS A 71 9.78 0.74 -4.42
N LYS A 72 10.78 1.48 -4.89
CA LYS A 72 11.01 1.61 -6.34
C LYS A 72 11.30 0.25 -6.98
N TYR A 73 12.12 -0.57 -6.32
CA TYR A 73 12.39 -1.91 -6.80
C TYR A 73 11.11 -2.74 -6.84
N ALA A 74 10.33 -2.71 -5.77
CA ALA A 74 9.07 -3.47 -5.72
C ALA A 74 8.08 -3.00 -6.80
N LYS A 75 7.99 -1.69 -7.03
CA LYS A 75 7.13 -1.15 -8.10
C LYS A 75 7.58 -1.62 -9.47
N ASP A 76 8.87 -1.67 -9.71
CA ASP A 76 9.40 -2.16 -10.99
C ASP A 76 9.03 -3.62 -11.19
N ARG A 77 9.21 -4.46 -10.19
CA ARG A 77 8.82 -5.85 -10.27
C ARG A 77 7.32 -6.02 -10.48
N GLY A 78 6.53 -5.18 -9.83
CA GLY A 78 5.08 -5.19 -9.99
C GLY A 78 4.67 -4.97 -11.44
N LYS A 79 5.24 -3.95 -12.07
CA LYS A 79 4.94 -3.61 -13.47
C LYS A 79 5.43 -4.69 -14.45
N ASN A 80 6.53 -5.35 -14.13
CA ASN A 80 7.24 -6.22 -15.07
C ASN A 80 7.11 -7.71 -14.72
N GLY A 81 6.02 -8.11 -14.09
CA GLY A 81 5.79 -9.53 -13.87
C GLY A 81 4.76 -9.85 -12.78
N VAL A 82 4.90 -9.25 -11.60
CA VAL A 82 4.14 -9.67 -10.42
C VAL A 82 2.64 -9.38 -10.54
N PHE A 83 2.27 -8.21 -11.08
CA PHE A 83 0.84 -7.84 -11.15
C PHE A 83 0.28 -8.04 -12.54
N LEU A 84 -0.90 -8.68 -12.60
CA LEU A 84 -1.70 -8.74 -13.82
C LEU A 84 -2.33 -7.38 -14.11
N GLU A 85 -2.74 -6.68 -13.06
CA GLU A 85 -3.28 -5.33 -13.15
C GLU A 85 -3.13 -4.63 -11.81
N TYR A 86 -3.07 -3.30 -11.83
CA TYR A 86 -3.08 -2.52 -10.61
C TYR A 86 -3.60 -1.11 -10.86
N ASP A 87 -4.08 -0.50 -9.78
CA ASP A 87 -4.57 0.88 -9.77
C ASP A 87 -4.22 1.49 -8.42
N VAL A 88 -3.64 2.68 -8.43
CA VAL A 88 -3.24 3.38 -7.21
C VAL A 88 -3.92 4.73 -7.17
N VAL A 89 -4.62 5.00 -6.08
CA VAL A 89 -5.23 6.31 -5.81
C VAL A 89 -4.67 6.83 -4.50
N VAL A 90 -4.23 8.07 -4.49
CA VAL A 90 -3.84 8.79 -3.28
C VAL A 90 -4.81 9.95 -3.11
N ALA A 91 -5.38 10.07 -1.92
CA ALA A 91 -6.38 11.11 -1.66
C ALA A 91 -6.15 11.74 -0.29
N GLU A 92 -6.48 13.03 -0.21
CA GLU A 92 -6.51 13.73 1.05
C GLU A 92 -7.79 13.35 1.81
N VAL A 93 -7.66 13.04 3.10
CA VAL A 93 -8.81 12.73 3.93
C VAL A 93 -9.40 14.06 4.43
N VAL A 94 -10.59 14.41 3.97
CA VAL A 94 -11.24 15.66 4.34
C VAL A 94 -12.11 15.52 5.58
N GLU A 95 -12.47 14.29 5.95
CA GLU A 95 -13.29 14.05 7.13
C GLU A 95 -13.04 12.62 7.63
N HIS A 96 -12.95 12.45 8.94
CA HIS A 96 -12.67 11.15 9.53
C HIS A 96 -13.47 10.99 10.84
N HIS A 97 -14.27 9.94 10.91
CA HIS A 97 -15.06 9.59 12.09
C HIS A 97 -14.82 8.11 12.41
N ALA A 98 -14.57 7.81 13.68
CA ALA A 98 -14.37 6.43 14.11
C ALA A 98 -14.92 6.26 15.52
N MET A 99 -15.42 5.05 15.82
CA MET A 99 -15.89 4.72 17.16
C MET A 99 -15.26 3.37 17.56
N ASN A 100 -14.43 3.41 18.60
CA ASN A 100 -13.77 2.21 19.15
C ASN A 100 -12.97 1.40 18.11
N PHE A 101 -12.54 2.04 17.03
CA PHE A 101 -11.78 1.39 15.98
C PHE A 101 -10.29 1.55 16.27
N THR A 102 -9.57 0.45 16.40
CA THR A 102 -8.16 0.46 16.78
C THR A 102 -7.19 0.56 15.61
N GLY A 103 -7.69 0.51 14.40
CA GLY A 103 -6.86 0.51 13.20
C GLY A 103 -6.55 -0.89 12.71
N ALA A 104 -5.54 -1.00 11.87
CA ALA A 104 -5.20 -2.27 11.23
C ALA A 104 -4.28 -3.10 12.06
#